data_2bf5756619b3195a30a98045fd6ce0f4
#
_entry.id   2bf5756619b3195a30a98045fd6ce0f4
#
_cell.length_a   1.000
_cell.length_b   1.000
_cell.length_c   1.000
_cell.angle_alpha   90.00
_cell.angle_beta   90.00
_cell.angle_gamma   90.00
#
_symmetry.space_group_name_H-M   'P 1'
#
loop_
_entity.id
_entity.type
_entity.pdbx_description
1 polymer ?
#
loop_
_entity_poly.entity_id
_entity_poly.type
_entity_poly.pdbx_seq_one_letter_code
_entity_poly.pdbx_strand_id
1 'polypeptide(L)'
;VVVPVAGEVEEEFAKQGYIVISNSKNHRMDEDVPLLVPEINSDHLQLIKAQKFNGGCIVTNPNCSTIGMVLALKPLIDNFGLDAVNVVTLQALSGAGYPGVSSLDSIDNVIPYISGEEDKLETEPLKILGSVNSHSINRIELKISAQCNRVAVVDGHLECVQVKLKNKATKEKIIEAWRNFSGEPQKLNLPTAPEKPIYYFDEVKYPQPRIHRNIDKG
;
A
#
# COMPACT_ATOMS: atom_id res chain seq x y z
N VAL A 1 9.58 10.38 15.52
CA VAL A 1 8.33 10.05 16.22
C VAL A 1 8.52 8.73 16.92
N VAL A 2 8.30 8.69 18.23
CA VAL A 2 8.51 7.45 19.02
C VAL A 2 7.30 6.54 18.79
N VAL A 3 7.45 5.62 17.89
CA VAL A 3 6.42 4.67 17.44
C VAL A 3 5.78 3.80 18.55
N PRO A 4 6.47 3.44 19.67
CA PRO A 4 5.82 2.63 20.72
C PRO A 4 4.64 3.29 21.42
N VAL A 5 4.61 4.61 21.52
CA VAL A 5 3.55 5.37 22.23
C VAL A 5 2.35 5.66 21.33
N ALA A 6 2.52 5.57 19.99
CA ALA A 6 1.47 5.96 19.05
C ALA A 6 0.19 5.11 19.22
N GLY A 7 0.31 3.79 19.38
CA GLY A 7 -0.85 2.90 19.52
C GLY A 7 -1.72 3.23 20.74
N GLU A 8 -1.11 3.46 21.90
CA GLU A 8 -1.82 3.84 23.11
C GLU A 8 -2.54 5.19 22.97
N VAL A 9 -1.89 6.16 22.32
CA VAL A 9 -2.46 7.49 22.05
C VAL A 9 -3.63 7.38 21.06
N GLU A 10 -3.48 6.59 20.02
CA GLU A 10 -4.53 6.32 19.01
C GLU A 10 -5.78 5.71 19.65
N GLU A 11 -5.59 4.70 20.51
CA GLU A 11 -6.69 4.10 21.27
C GLU A 11 -7.37 5.09 22.21
N GLU A 12 -6.59 5.91 22.91
CA GLU A 12 -7.16 6.89 23.86
C GLU A 12 -8.02 7.91 23.13
N PHE A 13 -7.58 8.43 21.97
CA PHE A 13 -8.41 9.29 21.14
C PHE A 13 -9.69 8.58 20.63
N ALA A 14 -9.58 7.33 20.18
CA ALA A 14 -10.74 6.58 19.74
C ALA A 14 -11.73 6.32 20.88
N LYS A 15 -11.26 6.01 22.10
CA LYS A 15 -12.09 5.88 23.32
C LYS A 15 -12.84 7.18 23.68
N GLN A 16 -12.27 8.34 23.36
CA GLN A 16 -12.90 9.64 23.53
C GLN A 16 -13.88 10.02 22.42
N GLY A 17 -14.14 9.12 21.46
CA GLY A 17 -15.11 9.33 20.39
C GLY A 17 -14.52 9.96 19.11
N TYR A 18 -13.20 10.08 18.99
CA TYR A 18 -12.58 10.62 17.78
C TYR A 18 -12.37 9.57 16.69
N ILE A 19 -12.47 10.02 15.45
CA ILE A 19 -12.04 9.22 14.28
C ILE A 19 -10.53 9.38 14.13
N VAL A 20 -9.79 8.29 14.31
CA VAL A 20 -8.34 8.26 14.21
C VAL A 20 -7.93 7.66 12.86
N ILE A 21 -7.22 8.44 12.04
CA ILE A 21 -6.60 7.97 10.79
C ILE A 21 -5.09 7.93 11.02
N SER A 22 -4.54 6.71 11.05
CA SER A 22 -3.16 6.48 11.47
C SER A 22 -2.25 6.03 10.36
N ASN A 23 -1.06 6.61 10.29
CA ASN A 23 0.08 6.13 9.50
C ASN A 23 0.99 5.16 10.29
N SER A 24 0.77 5.01 11.61
CA SER A 24 1.60 4.14 12.41
C SER A 24 1.35 2.67 12.07
N LYS A 25 2.30 1.80 12.41
CA LYS A 25 2.17 0.37 12.15
C LYS A 25 1.33 -0.37 13.20
N ASN A 26 1.02 0.26 14.33
CA ASN A 26 0.60 -0.43 15.55
C ASN A 26 -0.71 -1.22 15.39
N HIS A 27 -1.71 -0.64 14.73
CA HIS A 27 -3.02 -1.27 14.55
C HIS A 27 -3.28 -1.84 13.14
N ARG A 28 -2.27 -1.83 12.26
CA ARG A 28 -2.46 -2.28 10.86
C ARG A 28 -2.97 -3.71 10.73
N MET A 29 -2.54 -4.60 11.63
CA MET A 29 -2.84 -6.02 11.55
C MET A 29 -3.94 -6.47 12.53
N ASP A 30 -4.53 -5.54 13.31
CA ASP A 30 -5.65 -5.83 14.20
C ASP A 30 -6.88 -6.24 13.38
N GLU A 31 -7.64 -7.23 13.83
CA GLU A 31 -8.68 -7.87 13.04
C GLU A 31 -9.86 -6.94 12.70
N ASP A 32 -10.21 -6.05 13.63
CA ASP A 32 -11.33 -5.11 13.54
C ASP A 32 -10.90 -3.71 13.05
N VAL A 33 -9.62 -3.51 12.71
CA VAL A 33 -9.11 -2.24 12.20
C VAL A 33 -8.90 -2.32 10.68
N PRO A 34 -9.56 -1.45 9.89
CA PRO A 34 -9.31 -1.37 8.45
C PRO A 34 -7.86 -0.97 8.14
N LEU A 35 -7.17 -1.75 7.32
CA LEU A 35 -5.92 -1.35 6.65
C LEU A 35 -6.30 -0.89 5.25
N LEU A 36 -6.47 0.44 5.07
CA LEU A 36 -7.27 1.00 4.00
C LEU A 36 -6.42 1.53 2.84
N VAL A 37 -6.72 1.04 1.64
CA VAL A 37 -6.41 1.69 0.36
C VAL A 37 -7.76 1.96 -0.32
N PRO A 38 -8.27 3.18 -0.29
CA PRO A 38 -9.67 3.47 -0.65
C PRO A 38 -10.08 3.01 -2.05
N GLU A 39 -9.15 2.99 -2.99
CA GLU A 39 -9.37 2.50 -4.36
C GLU A 39 -9.56 0.98 -4.44
N ILE A 40 -9.14 0.24 -3.40
CA ILE A 40 -9.09 -1.23 -3.41
C ILE A 40 -10.15 -1.84 -2.52
N ASN A 41 -10.23 -1.37 -1.27
CA ASN A 41 -10.95 -2.05 -0.19
C ASN A 41 -11.78 -1.10 0.69
N SER A 42 -12.45 -0.12 0.09
CA SER A 42 -13.35 0.80 0.80
C SER A 42 -14.43 0.09 1.61
N ASP A 43 -14.85 -1.11 1.21
CA ASP A 43 -15.77 -1.97 1.94
C ASP A 43 -15.23 -2.44 3.30
N HIS A 44 -13.90 -2.46 3.50
CA HIS A 44 -13.31 -2.76 4.81
C HIS A 44 -13.66 -1.72 5.89
N LEU A 45 -14.15 -0.55 5.54
CA LEU A 45 -14.69 0.42 6.50
C LEU A 45 -15.86 -0.13 7.32
N GLN A 46 -16.51 -1.22 6.87
CA GLN A 46 -17.53 -1.91 7.67
C GLN A 46 -17.00 -2.44 9.01
N LEU A 47 -15.69 -2.74 9.10
CA LEU A 47 -15.05 -3.17 10.35
C LEU A 47 -15.12 -2.15 11.48
N ILE A 48 -15.26 -0.86 11.17
CA ILE A 48 -15.44 0.20 12.17
C ILE A 48 -16.62 -0.14 13.13
N LYS A 49 -17.65 -0.82 12.62
CA LYS A 49 -18.81 -1.21 13.40
C LYS A 49 -18.50 -2.32 14.44
N ALA A 50 -17.40 -3.05 14.25
CA ALA A 50 -16.96 -4.10 15.16
C ALA A 50 -16.06 -3.54 16.29
N GLN A 51 -15.48 -2.36 16.11
CA GLN A 51 -14.64 -1.70 17.09
C GLN A 51 -15.48 -1.26 18.30
N LYS A 52 -14.90 -1.42 19.49
CA LYS A 52 -15.61 -1.18 20.76
C LYS A 52 -15.28 0.19 21.38
N PHE A 53 -15.19 1.22 20.53
CA PHE A 53 -15.00 2.61 20.97
C PHE A 53 -16.35 3.32 21.07
N ASN A 54 -16.46 4.26 22.00
CA ASN A 54 -17.70 5.01 22.22
C ASN A 54 -17.88 6.11 21.17
N GLY A 55 -18.27 5.71 19.96
CA GLY A 55 -18.46 6.61 18.82
C GLY A 55 -17.19 6.97 18.06
N GLY A 56 -16.01 6.59 18.53
CA GLY A 56 -14.74 6.73 17.81
C GLY A 56 -14.39 5.50 16.99
N CYS A 57 -13.32 5.60 16.22
CA CYS A 57 -12.75 4.46 15.50
C CYS A 57 -11.28 4.70 15.12
N ILE A 58 -10.60 3.61 14.76
CA ILE A 58 -9.25 3.63 14.20
C ILE A 58 -9.31 3.07 12.77
N VAL A 59 -8.69 3.80 11.83
CA VAL A 59 -8.44 3.37 10.45
C VAL A 59 -6.95 3.55 10.19
N THR A 60 -6.31 2.56 9.60
CA THR A 60 -4.87 2.61 9.36
C THR A 60 -4.54 2.70 7.88
N ASN A 61 -3.45 3.43 7.58
CA ASN A 61 -2.85 3.53 6.27
C ASN A 61 -1.71 2.50 6.15
N PRO A 62 -1.60 1.76 5.03
CA PRO A 62 -0.55 0.76 4.84
C PRO A 62 0.86 1.34 4.72
N ASN A 63 1.83 0.44 4.61
CA ASN A 63 3.19 0.78 4.22
C ASN A 63 3.21 1.39 2.81
N CYS A 64 4.10 2.37 2.59
CA CYS A 64 4.16 3.13 1.33
C CYS A 64 4.41 2.27 0.08
N SER A 65 5.31 1.29 0.17
CA SER A 65 5.54 0.35 -0.94
C SER A 65 4.37 -0.63 -1.10
N THR A 66 3.77 -1.08 -0.01
CA THR A 66 2.56 -1.92 -0.07
C THR A 66 1.45 -1.25 -0.88
N ILE A 67 1.20 0.06 -0.68
CA ILE A 67 0.15 0.79 -1.42
C ILE A 67 0.40 0.76 -2.93
N GLY A 68 1.62 1.09 -3.36
CA GLY A 68 1.98 1.07 -4.79
C GLY A 68 1.80 -0.31 -5.41
N MET A 69 2.30 -1.33 -4.73
CA MET A 69 2.19 -2.72 -5.20
C MET A 69 0.73 -3.18 -5.30
N VAL A 70 -0.09 -3.03 -4.26
CA VAL A 70 -1.46 -3.54 -4.27
C VAL A 70 -2.36 -2.82 -5.26
N LEU A 71 -2.13 -1.53 -5.54
CA LEU A 71 -2.80 -0.79 -6.61
C LEU A 71 -2.55 -1.44 -7.97
N ALA A 72 -1.29 -1.77 -8.27
CA ALA A 72 -0.95 -2.44 -9.52
C ALA A 72 -1.46 -3.88 -9.60
N LEU A 73 -1.52 -4.60 -8.47
CA LEU A 73 -1.97 -5.99 -8.40
C LEU A 73 -3.49 -6.16 -8.47
N LYS A 74 -4.27 -5.21 -7.91
CA LYS A 74 -5.74 -5.34 -7.80
C LYS A 74 -6.43 -5.64 -9.13
N PRO A 75 -6.18 -4.86 -10.22
CA PRO A 75 -6.79 -5.16 -11.52
C PRO A 75 -6.39 -6.53 -12.08
N LEU A 76 -5.17 -7.00 -11.78
CA LEU A 76 -4.70 -8.32 -12.23
C LEU A 76 -5.38 -9.44 -11.46
N ILE A 77 -5.58 -9.27 -10.16
CA ILE A 77 -6.31 -10.22 -9.31
C ILE A 77 -7.76 -10.37 -9.80
N ASP A 78 -8.42 -9.24 -10.02
CA ASP A 78 -9.84 -9.22 -10.38
C ASP A 78 -10.11 -9.85 -11.76
N ASN A 79 -9.19 -9.67 -12.71
CA ASN A 79 -9.38 -10.14 -14.08
C ASN A 79 -8.77 -11.52 -14.35
N PHE A 80 -7.66 -11.85 -13.68
CA PHE A 80 -6.86 -13.04 -14.05
C PHE A 80 -6.55 -13.96 -12.86
N GLY A 81 -6.69 -13.47 -11.62
CA GLY A 81 -6.21 -14.14 -10.42
C GLY A 81 -4.67 -14.21 -10.34
N LEU A 82 -4.13 -14.26 -9.13
CA LEU A 82 -2.69 -14.41 -8.89
C LEU A 82 -2.40 -15.62 -8.03
N ASP A 83 -1.29 -16.32 -8.34
CA ASP A 83 -0.72 -17.42 -7.54
C ASP A 83 0.45 -16.95 -6.69
N ALA A 84 1.31 -16.10 -7.26
CA ALA A 84 2.52 -15.63 -6.59
C ALA A 84 2.96 -14.26 -7.10
N VAL A 85 3.66 -13.54 -6.22
CA VAL A 85 4.28 -12.24 -6.47
C VAL A 85 5.70 -12.26 -5.94
N ASN A 86 6.66 -11.83 -6.76
CA ASN A 86 8.01 -11.48 -6.29
C ASN A 86 8.18 -9.98 -6.51
N VAL A 87 8.61 -9.26 -5.48
CA VAL A 87 8.83 -7.82 -5.54
C VAL A 87 10.21 -7.45 -5.06
N VAL A 88 10.90 -6.63 -5.84
CA VAL A 88 12.14 -5.96 -5.43
C VAL A 88 11.85 -4.47 -5.38
N THR A 89 12.00 -3.84 -4.21
CA THR A 89 11.79 -2.42 -4.07
C THR A 89 13.09 -1.64 -4.12
N LEU A 90 13.06 -0.49 -4.76
CA LEU A 90 14.10 0.54 -4.78
C LEU A 90 13.53 1.76 -4.07
N GLN A 91 13.64 1.78 -2.74
CA GLN A 91 12.96 2.78 -1.91
C GLN A 91 13.77 4.07 -1.79
N ALA A 92 13.09 5.19 -1.95
CA ALA A 92 13.65 6.53 -1.83
C ALA A 92 14.05 6.88 -0.38
N LEU A 93 14.99 7.82 -0.23
CA LEU A 93 15.53 8.28 1.06
C LEU A 93 14.44 8.85 1.97
N SER A 94 13.45 9.54 1.41
CA SER A 94 12.32 10.11 2.16
C SER A 94 11.54 9.07 2.97
N GLY A 95 11.49 7.82 2.53
CA GLY A 95 10.86 6.72 3.26
C GLY A 95 11.52 6.35 4.59
N ALA A 96 12.76 6.79 4.83
CA ALA A 96 13.44 6.57 6.09
C ALA A 96 12.98 7.51 7.22
N GLY A 97 12.23 8.58 6.90
CA GLY A 97 11.86 9.62 7.87
C GLY A 97 13.07 10.43 8.34
N TYR A 98 12.83 11.39 9.25
CA TYR A 98 13.91 12.17 9.83
C TYR A 98 14.57 11.41 11.01
N PRO A 99 15.90 11.40 11.15
CA PRO A 99 16.93 12.16 10.42
C PRO A 99 17.34 11.56 9.06
N GLY A 100 16.73 10.50 8.59
CA GLY A 100 17.02 9.87 7.32
C GLY A 100 18.14 8.83 7.39
N VAL A 101 18.77 8.61 6.25
CA VAL A 101 19.93 7.73 6.10
C VAL A 101 21.19 8.61 6.13
N SER A 102 22.28 8.14 6.76
CA SER A 102 23.52 8.91 6.77
C SER A 102 24.04 9.14 5.34
N SER A 103 24.68 10.29 5.11
CA SER A 103 25.08 10.69 3.75
C SER A 103 26.05 9.69 3.12
N LEU A 104 26.99 9.13 3.90
CA LEU A 104 27.94 8.15 3.40
C LEU A 104 27.34 6.76 3.18
N ASP A 105 26.20 6.47 3.82
CA ASP A 105 25.48 5.22 3.56
C ASP A 105 24.59 5.33 2.32
N SER A 106 24.24 6.56 1.90
CA SER A 106 23.30 6.80 0.79
C SER A 106 23.96 7.22 -0.51
N ILE A 107 25.04 8.05 -0.46
CA ILE A 107 25.70 8.58 -1.66
C ILE A 107 26.51 7.47 -2.34
N ASP A 108 26.28 7.30 -3.65
CA ASP A 108 26.97 6.32 -4.49
C ASP A 108 26.83 4.88 -3.94
N ASN A 109 25.68 4.57 -3.31
CA ASN A 109 25.45 3.29 -2.61
C ASN A 109 24.00 2.79 -2.76
N VAL A 110 23.85 1.47 -2.56
CA VAL A 110 22.57 0.79 -2.40
C VAL A 110 22.63 -0.01 -1.10
N ILE A 111 21.66 0.22 -0.21
CA ILE A 111 21.53 -0.57 1.01
C ILE A 111 20.55 -1.73 0.72
N PRO A 112 21.00 -3.00 0.77
CA PRO A 112 20.23 -4.15 0.28
C PRO A 112 19.19 -4.68 1.28
N TYR A 113 18.92 -3.95 2.35
CA TYR A 113 17.98 -4.35 3.40
C TYR A 113 17.38 -3.12 4.12
N ILE A 114 16.09 -3.17 4.38
CA ILE A 114 15.38 -2.18 5.21
C ILE A 114 14.60 -2.94 6.28
N SER A 115 14.98 -2.74 7.55
CA SER A 115 14.42 -3.49 8.67
C SER A 115 12.89 -3.48 8.72
N GLY A 116 12.29 -4.69 8.67
CA GLY A 116 10.84 -4.91 8.77
C GLY A 116 10.02 -4.45 7.58
N GLU A 117 10.65 -4.06 6.45
CA GLU A 117 9.90 -3.69 5.24
C GLU A 117 9.41 -4.93 4.48
N GLU A 118 10.24 -5.95 4.37
CA GLU A 118 9.89 -7.20 3.69
C GLU A 118 8.67 -7.87 4.33
N ASP A 119 8.66 -8.00 5.66
CA ASP A 119 7.52 -8.55 6.41
C ASP A 119 6.21 -7.80 6.11
N LYS A 120 6.26 -6.47 5.98
CA LYS A 120 5.07 -5.67 5.65
C LYS A 120 4.59 -5.94 4.23
N LEU A 121 5.50 -5.98 3.25
CA LEU A 121 5.15 -6.27 1.86
C LEU A 121 4.63 -7.70 1.67
N GLU A 122 5.01 -8.63 2.51
CA GLU A 122 4.54 -10.01 2.46
C GLU A 122 3.20 -10.22 3.19
N THR A 123 2.89 -9.40 4.21
CA THR A 123 1.72 -9.64 5.08
C THR A 123 0.57 -8.64 4.91
N GLU A 124 0.85 -7.33 4.78
CA GLU A 124 -0.19 -6.29 4.63
C GLU A 124 -1.06 -6.51 3.38
N PRO A 125 -0.51 -6.88 2.20
CA PRO A 125 -1.32 -7.13 1.01
C PRO A 125 -2.35 -8.23 1.19
N LEU A 126 -2.05 -9.26 1.99
CA LEU A 126 -2.97 -10.36 2.24
C LEU A 126 -4.24 -9.89 2.96
N LYS A 127 -4.11 -8.89 3.82
CA LYS A 127 -5.23 -8.25 4.50
C LYS A 127 -5.97 -7.28 3.58
N ILE A 128 -5.24 -6.40 2.88
CA ILE A 128 -5.81 -5.36 2.01
C ILE A 128 -6.64 -5.97 0.87
N LEU A 129 -6.12 -7.04 0.25
CA LEU A 129 -6.75 -7.74 -0.88
C LEU A 129 -7.72 -8.84 -0.44
N GLY A 130 -7.90 -9.02 0.86
CA GLY A 130 -8.84 -9.96 1.44
C GLY A 130 -10.29 -9.52 1.30
N SER A 131 -11.21 -10.37 1.73
CA SER A 131 -12.64 -10.06 1.77
C SER A 131 -13.10 -9.77 3.20
N VAL A 132 -13.90 -8.73 3.38
CA VAL A 132 -14.45 -8.37 4.68
C VAL A 132 -15.62 -9.29 5.04
N ASN A 133 -15.68 -9.70 6.30
CA ASN A 133 -16.88 -10.23 6.94
C ASN A 133 -17.35 -9.25 8.04
N SER A 134 -18.35 -9.61 8.82
CA SER A 134 -18.94 -8.70 9.81
C SER A 134 -17.98 -8.23 10.91
N HIS A 135 -16.88 -8.94 11.17
CA HIS A 135 -16.00 -8.68 12.32
C HIS A 135 -14.51 -8.75 12.01
N SER A 136 -14.13 -9.29 10.86
CA SER A 136 -12.74 -9.53 10.50
C SER A 136 -12.56 -9.59 8.98
N ILE A 137 -11.34 -9.82 8.55
CA ILE A 137 -10.97 -9.99 7.15
C ILE A 137 -10.48 -11.40 6.89
N ASN A 138 -11.10 -12.06 5.91
CA ASN A 138 -10.58 -13.27 5.33
C ASN A 138 -9.44 -12.89 4.40
N ARG A 139 -8.20 -13.14 4.83
CA ARG A 139 -7.01 -12.81 4.04
C ARG A 139 -6.98 -13.61 2.74
N ILE A 140 -6.52 -12.97 1.67
CA ILE A 140 -6.33 -13.67 0.39
C ILE A 140 -5.18 -14.69 0.49
N GLU A 141 -5.34 -15.83 -0.17
CA GLU A 141 -4.24 -16.79 -0.36
C GLU A 141 -3.38 -16.35 -1.53
N LEU A 142 -2.26 -15.71 -1.23
CA LEU A 142 -1.29 -15.24 -2.21
C LEU A 142 0.13 -15.41 -1.64
N LYS A 143 1.02 -16.01 -2.41
CA LYS A 143 2.42 -16.13 -2.03
C LYS A 143 3.17 -14.87 -2.47
N ILE A 144 3.74 -14.15 -1.52
CA ILE A 144 4.52 -12.95 -1.79
C ILE A 144 5.93 -13.15 -1.25
N SER A 145 6.94 -12.83 -2.04
CA SER A 145 8.33 -12.75 -1.62
C SER A 145 8.84 -11.35 -1.93
N ALA A 146 9.40 -10.68 -0.95
CA ALA A 146 9.87 -9.31 -1.03
C ALA A 146 11.37 -9.19 -0.76
N GLN A 147 12.02 -8.27 -1.47
CA GLN A 147 13.36 -7.79 -1.16
C GLN A 147 13.35 -6.26 -1.18
N CYS A 148 13.74 -5.64 -0.08
CA CYS A 148 13.63 -4.20 0.09
C CYS A 148 15.01 -3.53 0.12
N ASN A 149 15.26 -2.66 -0.86
CA ASN A 149 16.51 -1.93 -1.00
C ASN A 149 16.29 -0.43 -0.82
N ARG A 150 17.25 0.27 -0.19
CA ARG A 150 17.30 1.73 -0.15
C ARG A 150 18.26 2.23 -1.22
N VAL A 151 17.80 3.20 -2.01
CA VAL A 151 18.59 3.80 -3.10
C VAL A 151 18.72 5.31 -2.91
N ALA A 152 19.74 5.91 -3.56
CA ALA A 152 20.02 7.34 -3.52
C ALA A 152 19.02 8.17 -4.37
N VAL A 153 17.73 7.93 -4.20
CA VAL A 153 16.62 8.69 -4.80
C VAL A 153 15.97 9.49 -3.69
N VAL A 154 15.71 10.77 -3.90
CA VAL A 154 15.16 11.65 -2.86
C VAL A 154 13.76 11.21 -2.48
N ASP A 155 12.83 11.18 -3.45
CA ASP A 155 11.42 10.82 -3.28
C ASP A 155 10.93 9.92 -4.41
N GLY A 156 9.91 9.11 -4.10
CA GLY A 156 9.26 8.19 -5.04
C GLY A 156 9.96 6.84 -5.06
N HIS A 157 9.25 5.81 -4.60
CA HIS A 157 9.73 4.43 -4.67
C HIS A 157 9.58 3.88 -6.09
N LEU A 158 10.42 2.95 -6.47
CA LEU A 158 10.28 2.13 -7.67
C LEU A 158 10.24 0.66 -7.26
N GLU A 159 9.37 -0.12 -7.89
CA GLU A 159 9.22 -1.53 -7.60
C GLU A 159 9.31 -2.36 -8.88
N CYS A 160 10.12 -3.40 -8.83
CA CYS A 160 10.20 -4.41 -9.88
C CYS A 160 9.35 -5.60 -9.44
N VAL A 161 8.18 -5.77 -10.07
CA VAL A 161 7.21 -6.78 -9.63
C VAL A 161 7.07 -7.86 -10.70
N GLN A 162 7.24 -9.12 -10.30
CA GLN A 162 6.96 -10.28 -11.12
C GLN A 162 5.74 -11.00 -10.55
N VAL A 163 4.78 -11.34 -11.41
CA VAL A 163 3.55 -12.01 -11.00
C VAL A 163 3.35 -13.31 -11.75
N LYS A 164 2.80 -14.30 -11.04
CA LYS A 164 2.28 -15.52 -11.67
C LYS A 164 0.76 -15.44 -11.67
N LEU A 165 0.18 -15.28 -12.87
CA LEU A 165 -1.26 -15.27 -13.07
C LEU A 165 -1.83 -16.70 -12.96
N LYS A 166 -3.05 -16.84 -12.39
CA LYS A 166 -3.81 -18.11 -12.44
C LYS A 166 -4.32 -18.38 -13.85
N ASN A 167 -4.86 -17.36 -14.50
CA ASN A 167 -5.39 -17.45 -15.87
C ASN A 167 -4.46 -16.71 -16.83
N LYS A 168 -4.19 -17.30 -17.99
CA LYS A 168 -3.35 -16.69 -19.01
C LYS A 168 -3.97 -15.39 -19.52
N ALA A 169 -3.15 -14.36 -19.68
CA ALA A 169 -3.53 -13.08 -20.25
C ALA A 169 -2.53 -12.62 -21.30
N THR A 170 -2.97 -11.87 -22.30
CA THR A 170 -2.08 -11.17 -23.23
C THR A 170 -1.65 -9.84 -22.63
N LYS A 171 -0.56 -9.27 -23.15
CA LYS A 171 -0.06 -7.95 -22.74
C LYS A 171 -1.15 -6.89 -22.85
N GLU A 172 -1.92 -6.92 -23.95
CA GLU A 172 -2.97 -5.95 -24.25
C GLU A 172 -4.08 -5.98 -23.19
N LYS A 173 -4.52 -7.18 -22.79
CA LYS A 173 -5.53 -7.36 -21.73
C LYS A 173 -5.05 -6.88 -20.37
N ILE A 174 -3.76 -7.09 -20.07
CA ILE A 174 -3.16 -6.59 -18.82
C ILE A 174 -3.16 -5.06 -18.82
N ILE A 175 -2.72 -4.44 -19.92
CA ILE A 175 -2.70 -2.98 -20.06
C ILE A 175 -4.12 -2.40 -19.99
N GLU A 176 -5.08 -3.04 -20.62
CA GLU A 176 -6.49 -2.66 -20.57
C GLU A 176 -7.04 -2.70 -19.14
N ALA A 177 -6.71 -3.76 -18.37
CA ALA A 177 -7.11 -3.87 -16.97
C ALA A 177 -6.57 -2.71 -16.12
N TRP A 178 -5.32 -2.31 -16.31
CA TRP A 178 -4.75 -1.15 -15.61
C TRP A 178 -5.37 0.18 -16.05
N ARG A 179 -5.55 0.39 -17.36
CA ARG A 179 -6.12 1.65 -17.91
C ARG A 179 -7.57 1.88 -17.49
N ASN A 180 -8.33 0.80 -17.28
CA ASN A 180 -9.75 0.85 -16.91
C ASN A 180 -9.97 0.76 -15.39
N PHE A 181 -8.91 0.61 -14.59
CA PHE A 181 -9.06 0.51 -13.14
C PHE A 181 -9.53 1.82 -12.54
N SER A 182 -10.57 1.72 -11.71
CA SER A 182 -11.15 2.83 -10.97
C SER A 182 -11.68 2.32 -9.64
N GLY A 183 -11.48 3.09 -8.58
CA GLY A 183 -11.94 2.77 -7.25
C GLY A 183 -13.15 3.59 -6.80
N GLU A 184 -13.54 3.42 -5.54
CA GLU A 184 -14.65 4.17 -4.96
C GLU A 184 -14.38 5.68 -4.86
N PRO A 185 -13.14 6.16 -4.55
CA PRO A 185 -12.84 7.59 -4.54
C PRO A 185 -13.11 8.28 -5.87
N GLN A 186 -12.84 7.63 -7.01
CA GLN A 186 -13.11 8.17 -8.35
C GLN A 186 -14.60 8.20 -8.64
N LYS A 187 -15.33 7.13 -8.28
CA LYS A 187 -16.80 7.07 -8.46
C LYS A 187 -17.52 8.16 -7.67
N LEU A 188 -17.02 8.44 -6.46
CA LEU A 188 -17.57 9.49 -5.58
C LEU A 188 -17.05 10.89 -5.92
N ASN A 189 -16.15 11.04 -6.89
CA ASN A 189 -15.51 12.31 -7.22
C ASN A 189 -14.94 13.04 -6.00
N LEU A 190 -14.21 12.31 -5.13
CA LEU A 190 -13.63 12.91 -3.94
C LEU A 190 -12.60 13.98 -4.31
N PRO A 191 -12.55 15.13 -3.61
CA PRO A 191 -11.75 16.30 -4.03
C PRO A 191 -10.25 16.05 -4.10
N THR A 192 -9.73 15.05 -3.39
CA THR A 192 -8.31 14.70 -3.36
C THR A 192 -7.98 13.42 -4.13
N ALA A 193 -9.01 12.74 -4.68
CA ALA A 193 -8.77 11.54 -5.48
C ALA A 193 -8.09 11.90 -6.80
N PRO A 194 -7.06 11.13 -7.23
CA PRO A 194 -6.50 11.27 -8.56
C PRO A 194 -7.56 10.91 -9.61
N GLU A 195 -7.45 11.48 -10.81
CA GLU A 195 -8.35 11.12 -11.92
C GLU A 195 -8.23 9.63 -12.26
N LYS A 196 -7.01 9.12 -12.23
CA LYS A 196 -6.70 7.70 -12.46
C LYS A 196 -5.81 7.17 -11.33
N PRO A 197 -6.19 6.08 -10.68
CA PRO A 197 -5.35 5.45 -9.65
C PRO A 197 -4.05 4.87 -10.20
N ILE A 198 -4.02 4.53 -11.50
CA ILE A 198 -2.88 3.90 -12.18
C ILE A 198 -2.63 4.59 -13.50
N TYR A 199 -1.38 4.97 -13.75
CA TYR A 199 -0.88 5.45 -15.03
C TYR A 199 0.00 4.40 -15.70
N TYR A 200 -0.38 3.97 -16.89
CA TYR A 200 0.45 3.09 -17.73
C TYR A 200 1.19 3.90 -18.77
N PHE A 201 2.49 3.68 -18.87
CA PHE A 201 3.36 4.29 -19.89
C PHE A 201 3.78 3.26 -20.93
N ASP A 202 3.72 3.63 -22.21
CA ASP A 202 4.15 2.76 -23.31
C ASP A 202 5.68 2.76 -23.49
N GLU A 203 6.38 3.78 -22.98
CA GLU A 203 7.82 3.90 -23.04
C GLU A 203 8.51 2.90 -22.11
N VAL A 204 9.37 2.05 -22.68
CA VAL A 204 10.04 0.95 -21.96
C VAL A 204 10.94 1.38 -20.79
N LYS A 205 11.36 2.65 -20.75
CA LYS A 205 12.19 3.20 -19.66
C LYS A 205 11.40 3.92 -18.56
N TYR A 206 10.08 3.85 -18.59
CA TYR A 206 9.19 4.46 -17.61
C TYR A 206 8.46 3.39 -16.78
N PRO A 207 8.02 3.70 -15.56
CA PRO A 207 8.17 4.99 -14.86
C PRO A 207 9.59 5.23 -14.31
N GLN A 208 9.89 6.50 -14.02
CA GLN A 208 11.11 6.94 -13.34
C GLN A 208 10.72 7.89 -12.19
N PRO A 209 11.14 7.65 -10.93
CA PRO A 209 10.71 8.47 -9.79
C PRO A 209 10.94 9.97 -9.99
N ARG A 210 12.13 10.36 -10.48
CA ARG A 210 12.48 11.76 -10.67
C ARG A 210 11.55 12.51 -11.62
N ILE A 211 10.98 11.81 -12.62
CA ILE A 211 10.16 12.43 -13.68
C ILE A 211 8.68 12.34 -13.33
N HIS A 212 8.23 11.22 -12.73
CA HIS A 212 6.81 10.88 -12.63
C HIS A 212 6.21 11.04 -11.22
N ARG A 213 7.05 11.17 -10.19
CA ARG A 213 6.58 11.22 -8.78
C ARG A 213 5.60 12.34 -8.43
N ASN A 214 5.49 13.36 -9.29
CA ASN A 214 4.59 14.50 -9.06
C ASN A 214 3.32 14.45 -9.93
N ILE A 215 3.08 13.37 -10.68
CA ILE A 215 1.82 13.20 -11.42
C ILE A 215 0.68 13.17 -10.40
N ASP A 216 -0.36 13.97 -10.67
CA ASP A 216 -1.54 14.13 -9.78
C ASP A 216 -1.20 14.43 -8.31
N LYS A 217 -0.10 15.16 -8.10
CA LYS A 217 0.42 15.57 -6.78
C LYS A 217 1.10 14.45 -5.97
N GLY A 218 1.48 13.37 -6.62
CA GLY A 218 2.21 12.25 -6.03
C GLY A 218 1.38 11.06 -5.67
#